data_25c854f36f04cb2120e2201cf6206978
#
_entry.id   25c854f36f04cb2120e2201cf6206978
#
_cell.length_a   1.000
_cell.length_b   1.000
_cell.length_c   1.000
_cell.angle_alpha   90.00
_cell.angle_beta   90.00
_cell.angle_gamma   90.00
#
_symmetry.space_group_name_H-M   'P 1'
#
loop_
_entity.id
_entity.type
_entity.pdbx_description
1 polymer ?
#
loop_
_entity_poly.entity_id
_entity_poly.type
_entity_poly.pdbx_seq_one_letter_code
_entity_poly.pdbx_strand_id
1 'polypeptide(L)'
;MGYSTYFKGELKFTKEATGSQLAVIKSMLGQDCRDHPEWKEPDLYYIDLKITDDFSGLEWNGAEKTYGMVECVNLIIRVMKKEYPNFGLKGKMVAQGKNIDDRWELVIDKNGDAIKRDILPVGKKILCPHCDEEFYFNPKEDD
;
A
#
# COMPACT_ATOMS: atom_id res chain seq x y z
N MET A 1 3.74 16.27 16.50
CA MET A 1 3.89 15.04 16.65
C MET A 1 3.06 14.26 15.76
N GLY A 2 3.45 13.56 14.94
CA GLY A 2 2.70 12.78 13.99
C GLY A 2 2.25 11.45 14.55
N TYR A 3 1.40 10.82 13.81
CA TYR A 3 0.89 9.53 14.15
C TYR A 3 1.61 8.51 13.29
N SER A 4 2.27 7.58 13.89
CA SER A 4 3.05 6.58 13.14
C SER A 4 2.19 5.39 12.76
N THR A 5 2.35 4.95 11.55
CA THR A 5 1.68 3.76 11.06
C THR A 5 2.73 2.82 10.50
N TYR A 6 2.64 1.56 10.85
CA TYR A 6 3.55 0.56 10.32
C TYR A 6 2.86 -0.25 9.24
N PHE A 7 3.58 -0.57 8.20
CA PHE A 7 3.02 -1.33 7.09
C PHE A 7 3.78 -2.64 6.95
N LYS A 8 3.06 -3.72 6.69
CA LYS A 8 3.67 -5.02 6.42
C LYS A 8 3.17 -5.55 5.11
N GLY A 9 3.95 -6.31 4.42
CA GLY A 9 3.59 -6.89 3.15
C GLY A 9 4.14 -6.10 2.01
N GLU A 10 3.89 -6.56 0.83
CA GLU A 10 4.42 -5.90 -0.35
C GLU A 10 3.44 -6.00 -1.49
N LEU A 11 3.55 -5.10 -2.43
CA LEU A 11 2.75 -5.13 -3.64
C LEU A 11 3.65 -5.63 -4.76
N LYS A 12 3.27 -6.71 -5.39
CA LYS A 12 4.09 -7.29 -6.44
C LYS A 12 3.71 -6.76 -7.80
N PHE A 13 4.68 -6.66 -8.69
CA PHE A 13 4.39 -6.31 -10.07
C PHE A 13 3.64 -7.47 -10.70
N THR A 14 2.62 -7.18 -11.47
CA THR A 14 1.84 -8.24 -12.12
C THR A 14 2.67 -8.94 -13.18
N LYS A 15 3.67 -8.25 -13.74
CA LYS A 15 4.61 -8.83 -14.67
C LYS A 15 5.97 -8.38 -14.25
N GLU A 16 6.96 -9.15 -14.56
CA GLU A 16 8.34 -8.81 -14.20
C GLU A 16 8.66 -7.44 -14.75
N ALA A 17 9.16 -6.56 -13.94
CA ALA A 17 9.48 -5.19 -14.35
C ALA A 17 10.79 -5.17 -15.14
N THR A 18 10.80 -4.36 -16.17
CA THR A 18 12.02 -4.18 -16.95
C THR A 18 12.92 -3.17 -16.24
N GLY A 19 14.18 -3.10 -16.67
CA GLY A 19 15.09 -2.12 -16.12
C GLY A 19 14.60 -0.70 -16.30
N SER A 20 13.97 -0.40 -17.45
CA SER A 20 13.44 0.92 -17.69
C SER A 20 12.30 1.25 -16.75
N GLN A 21 11.44 0.28 -16.49
CA GLN A 21 10.33 0.50 -15.58
C GLN A 21 10.86 0.72 -14.17
N LEU A 22 11.83 -0.06 -13.74
CA LEU A 22 12.40 0.10 -12.41
C LEU A 22 13.09 1.46 -12.28
N ALA A 23 13.70 1.95 -13.34
CA ALA A 23 14.34 3.26 -13.29
C ALA A 23 13.33 4.37 -13.08
N VAL A 24 12.18 4.30 -13.73
CA VAL A 24 11.15 5.31 -13.57
C VAL A 24 10.61 5.27 -12.15
N ILE A 25 10.32 4.08 -11.65
CA ILE A 25 9.81 3.95 -10.30
C ILE A 25 10.83 4.50 -9.31
N LYS A 26 12.10 4.10 -9.47
CA LYS A 26 13.14 4.53 -8.57
C LYS A 26 13.26 6.03 -8.51
N SER A 27 13.03 6.71 -9.63
CA SER A 27 13.14 8.16 -9.66
C SER A 27 12.02 8.84 -8.86
N MET A 28 10.94 8.12 -8.57
CA MET A 28 9.84 8.69 -7.81
C MET A 28 9.96 8.41 -6.31
N LEU A 29 10.63 7.33 -5.93
CA LEU A 29 10.64 6.90 -4.54
C LEU A 29 11.37 7.90 -3.66
N GLY A 30 10.76 8.22 -2.54
CA GLY A 30 11.36 9.17 -1.61
C GLY A 30 11.22 10.63 -2.01
N GLN A 31 10.60 10.89 -3.14
CA GLN A 31 10.44 12.27 -3.59
C GLN A 31 9.27 12.93 -2.90
N ASP A 32 9.35 14.25 -2.77
CA ASP A 32 8.30 15.04 -2.16
C ASP A 32 7.35 15.44 -3.27
N CYS A 33 6.11 14.99 -3.21
CA CYS A 33 5.14 15.25 -4.25
C CYS A 33 4.86 16.74 -4.42
N ARG A 34 5.09 17.53 -3.39
CA ARG A 34 4.89 18.97 -3.47
C ARG A 34 5.88 19.64 -4.42
N ASP A 35 7.01 18.99 -4.66
CA ASP A 35 8.01 19.50 -5.57
C ASP A 35 7.74 19.06 -7.01
N HIS A 36 6.70 18.31 -7.23
CA HIS A 36 6.38 17.76 -8.54
C HIS A 36 4.93 18.08 -8.91
N PRO A 37 4.67 19.33 -9.30
CA PRO A 37 3.29 19.72 -9.62
C PRO A 37 2.70 18.93 -10.80
N GLU A 38 3.55 18.33 -11.63
CA GLU A 38 3.10 17.50 -12.72
C GLU A 38 2.38 16.26 -12.23
N TRP A 39 2.62 15.84 -10.98
CA TRP A 39 1.96 14.68 -10.42
C TRP A 39 0.57 15.01 -9.90
N LYS A 40 0.25 16.28 -9.75
CA LYS A 40 -1.06 16.74 -9.32
C LYS A 40 -1.51 16.19 -7.97
N GLU A 41 -0.55 16.09 -7.06
CA GLU A 41 -0.82 15.62 -5.71
C GLU A 41 -0.29 16.64 -4.69
N PRO A 42 -0.86 17.83 -4.64
CA PRO A 42 -0.31 18.88 -3.82
C PRO A 42 -0.41 18.63 -2.32
N ASP A 43 -1.30 17.76 -1.91
CA ASP A 43 -1.47 17.46 -0.50
C ASP A 43 -0.70 16.22 -0.06
N LEU A 44 -0.04 15.57 -0.98
CA LEU A 44 0.72 14.38 -0.67
C LEU A 44 2.14 14.77 -0.36
N TYR A 45 2.77 14.11 0.58
CA TYR A 45 4.14 14.44 0.97
C TYR A 45 5.12 13.50 0.27
N TYR A 46 5.83 12.69 1.00
CA TYR A 46 6.85 11.85 0.42
C TYR A 46 6.30 10.52 -0.05
N ILE A 47 6.88 10.00 -1.09
CA ILE A 47 6.53 8.66 -1.56
C ILE A 47 7.34 7.68 -0.73
N ASP A 48 6.76 7.16 0.34
CA ASP A 48 7.46 6.36 1.33
C ASP A 48 7.45 4.87 0.99
N LEU A 49 7.92 4.58 -0.19
CA LEU A 49 8.00 3.22 -0.70
C LEU A 49 9.41 2.92 -1.18
N LYS A 50 9.74 1.67 -1.27
CA LYS A 50 10.99 1.24 -1.86
C LYS A 50 10.75 -0.01 -2.69
N ILE A 51 11.67 -0.31 -3.59
CA ILE A 51 11.60 -1.51 -4.39
C ILE A 51 12.12 -2.66 -3.53
N THR A 52 11.44 -3.80 -3.57
CA THR A 52 11.86 -4.95 -2.78
C THR A 52 13.24 -5.42 -3.22
N ASP A 53 13.95 -6.13 -2.35
CA ASP A 53 15.31 -6.56 -2.64
C ASP A 53 15.40 -7.46 -3.85
N ASP A 54 14.38 -8.20 -4.15
CA ASP A 54 14.38 -9.07 -5.31
C ASP A 54 13.77 -8.41 -6.54
N PHE A 55 13.48 -7.09 -6.44
CA PHE A 55 12.95 -6.32 -7.56
C PHE A 55 11.58 -6.79 -8.05
N SER A 56 10.84 -7.48 -7.20
CA SER A 56 9.55 -8.03 -7.62
C SER A 56 8.37 -7.13 -7.28
N GLY A 57 8.59 -6.08 -6.54
CA GLY A 57 7.48 -5.22 -6.15
C GLY A 57 7.91 -4.05 -5.31
N LEU A 58 6.95 -3.51 -4.57
CA LEU A 58 7.15 -2.33 -3.75
C LEU A 58 6.78 -2.65 -2.31
N GLU A 59 7.47 -2.04 -1.37
CA GLU A 59 7.17 -2.20 0.03
C GLU A 59 7.40 -0.88 0.74
N TRP A 60 6.93 -0.76 1.97
CA TRP A 60 7.12 0.45 2.75
C TRP A 60 8.59 0.63 3.08
N ASN A 61 9.07 1.85 3.01
CA ASN A 61 10.48 2.12 3.26
C ASN A 61 10.82 2.31 4.72
N GLY A 62 9.85 2.18 5.63
CA GLY A 62 10.10 2.31 7.05
C GLY A 62 10.06 3.74 7.58
N ALA A 63 9.61 4.69 6.78
CA ALA A 63 9.58 6.08 7.20
C ALA A 63 8.68 6.27 8.41
N GLU A 64 9.15 7.10 9.31
CA GLU A 64 8.48 7.27 10.55
C GLU A 64 7.07 7.84 10.45
N LYS A 65 6.78 8.72 9.67
CA LYS A 65 5.48 9.33 9.56
C LYS A 65 5.03 9.25 8.12
N THR A 66 4.43 8.14 7.76
CA THR A 66 3.96 7.94 6.39
C THR A 66 2.50 8.33 6.30
N TYR A 67 2.21 9.20 5.37
CA TYR A 67 0.86 9.64 5.13
C TYR A 67 0.49 9.34 3.69
N GLY A 68 -0.77 8.99 3.47
CA GLY A 68 -1.26 8.85 2.11
C GLY A 68 -0.68 7.69 1.33
N MET A 69 -0.47 6.55 1.96
CA MET A 69 0.10 5.41 1.26
C MET A 69 -0.75 4.98 0.06
N VAL A 70 -2.07 5.02 0.19
CA VAL A 70 -2.94 4.64 -0.93
C VAL A 70 -2.72 5.58 -2.09
N GLU A 71 -2.63 6.87 -1.79
CA GLU A 71 -2.40 7.87 -2.81
C GLU A 71 -1.02 7.73 -3.45
N CYS A 72 -0.01 7.37 -2.65
CA CYS A 72 1.32 7.15 -3.19
C CYS A 72 1.33 6.00 -4.18
N VAL A 73 0.68 4.91 -3.82
CA VAL A 73 0.63 3.74 -4.70
C VAL A 73 -0.13 4.09 -5.98
N ASN A 74 -1.25 4.80 -5.85
CA ASN A 74 -2.02 5.17 -7.03
C ASN A 74 -1.26 6.14 -7.92
N LEU A 75 -0.45 7.01 -7.34
CA LEU A 75 0.37 7.92 -8.12
C LEU A 75 1.37 7.13 -8.96
N ILE A 76 2.03 6.15 -8.36
CA ILE A 76 2.98 5.33 -9.09
C ILE A 76 2.27 4.58 -10.22
N ILE A 77 1.10 4.01 -9.93
CA ILE A 77 0.36 3.29 -10.95
C ILE A 77 -0.01 4.24 -12.10
N ARG A 78 -0.46 5.44 -11.77
CA ARG A 78 -0.86 6.40 -12.79
C ARG A 78 0.30 6.83 -13.67
N VAL A 79 1.42 7.16 -13.05
CA VAL A 79 2.60 7.59 -13.79
C VAL A 79 3.13 6.46 -14.66
N MET A 80 3.18 5.27 -14.11
CA MET A 80 3.69 4.13 -14.85
C MET A 80 2.79 3.76 -16.02
N LYS A 81 1.49 3.80 -15.84
CA LYS A 81 0.58 3.41 -16.91
C LYS A 81 0.57 4.39 -18.07
N LYS A 82 1.03 5.60 -17.84
CA LYS A 82 1.10 6.54 -18.89
C LYS A 82 2.09 6.08 -19.92
N GLU A 83 3.18 5.48 -19.51
CA GLU A 83 4.20 5.01 -20.40
C GLU A 83 4.15 3.53 -20.61
N TYR A 84 3.64 2.79 -19.69
CA TYR A 84 3.59 1.34 -19.75
C TYR A 84 2.16 0.91 -19.42
N PRO A 85 1.27 0.94 -20.40
CA PRO A 85 -0.15 0.70 -20.14
C PRO A 85 -0.49 -0.63 -19.48
N ASN A 86 0.41 -1.62 -19.61
CA ASN A 86 0.17 -2.93 -19.01
C ASN A 86 0.75 -3.06 -17.61
N PHE A 87 1.33 -1.98 -17.09
CA PHE A 87 1.89 -2.00 -15.75
C PHE A 87 0.77 -2.23 -14.74
N GLY A 88 1.04 -3.01 -13.72
CA GLY A 88 0.08 -3.21 -12.65
C GLY A 88 0.74 -3.78 -11.42
N LEU A 89 0.01 -3.69 -10.32
CA LEU A 89 0.45 -4.24 -9.05
C LEU A 89 -0.62 -5.20 -8.54
N LYS A 90 -0.21 -6.10 -7.65
CA LYS A 90 -1.12 -7.02 -7.02
C LYS A 90 -0.65 -7.25 -5.60
N GLY A 91 -1.52 -7.75 -4.75
CA GLY A 91 -1.17 -8.04 -3.38
C GLY A 91 -1.78 -7.06 -2.42
N LYS A 92 -1.23 -7.01 -1.23
CA LYS A 92 -1.76 -6.11 -0.22
C LYS A 92 -0.71 -5.75 0.80
N MET A 93 -0.93 -4.65 1.50
CA MET A 93 -0.15 -4.26 2.64
C MET A 93 -1.09 -4.11 3.80
N VAL A 94 -0.66 -4.48 4.99
CA VAL A 94 -1.46 -4.30 6.18
C VAL A 94 -0.89 -3.13 6.95
N ALA A 95 -1.73 -2.19 7.30
CA ALA A 95 -1.31 -1.00 8.03
C ALA A 95 -1.77 -1.10 9.47
N GLN A 96 -0.90 -0.78 10.39
CA GLN A 96 -1.19 -0.80 11.80
C GLN A 96 -0.77 0.53 12.41
N GLY A 97 -1.76 1.27 12.93
CA GLY A 97 -1.47 2.50 13.61
C GLY A 97 -1.15 2.27 15.07
N LYS A 98 -1.09 3.35 15.84
CA LYS A 98 -0.73 3.25 17.22
C LYS A 98 -1.75 2.51 18.03
N ASN A 99 -3.03 2.68 17.75
CA ASN A 99 -4.06 1.99 18.49
C ASN A 99 -4.35 0.64 17.85
N ILE A 100 -4.64 -0.33 18.67
CA ILE A 100 -4.87 -1.66 18.15
C ILE A 100 -6.04 -1.70 17.19
N ASP A 101 -7.00 -0.81 17.35
CA ASP A 101 -8.14 -0.77 16.45
C ASP A 101 -7.86 -0.05 15.15
N ASP A 102 -6.73 0.60 15.04
CA ASP A 102 -6.41 1.36 13.86
C ASP A 102 -5.65 0.45 12.91
N ARG A 103 -6.36 -0.41 12.25
CA ARG A 103 -5.77 -1.40 11.38
C ARG A 103 -6.56 -1.49 10.10
N TRP A 104 -5.89 -1.46 8.98
CA TRP A 104 -6.55 -1.51 7.69
C TRP A 104 -5.63 -2.16 6.66
N GLU A 105 -6.14 -2.43 5.50
CA GLU A 105 -5.35 -3.01 4.43
C GLU A 105 -5.36 -2.12 3.24
N LEU A 106 -4.25 -2.05 2.56
CA LEU A 106 -4.18 -1.44 1.25
C LEU A 106 -4.22 -2.60 0.27
N VAL A 107 -5.20 -2.64 -0.58
CA VAL A 107 -5.34 -3.73 -1.55
C VAL A 107 -5.46 -3.15 -2.93
N ILE A 108 -5.17 -3.96 -3.94
CA ILE A 108 -5.34 -3.55 -5.33
C ILE A 108 -6.65 -4.15 -5.80
N ASP A 109 -7.57 -3.31 -6.22
CA ASP A 109 -8.89 -3.79 -6.60
C ASP A 109 -8.88 -4.39 -8.01
N LYS A 110 -10.01 -4.83 -8.47
CA LYS A 110 -10.07 -5.48 -9.76
C LYS A 110 -9.78 -4.53 -10.93
N ASN A 111 -9.85 -3.25 -10.68
CA ASN A 111 -9.53 -2.26 -11.71
C ASN A 111 -8.05 -1.91 -11.70
N GLY A 112 -7.29 -2.45 -10.78
CA GLY A 112 -5.86 -2.18 -10.70
C GLY A 112 -5.52 -0.97 -9.85
N ASP A 113 -6.46 -0.44 -9.09
CA ASP A 113 -6.21 0.73 -8.26
C ASP A 113 -6.03 0.33 -6.82
N ALA A 114 -5.23 1.09 -6.09
CA ALA A 114 -5.05 0.84 -4.67
C ALA A 114 -6.22 1.44 -3.92
N ILE A 115 -6.77 0.69 -2.98
CA ILE A 115 -7.86 1.19 -2.16
C ILE A 115 -7.62 0.78 -0.72
N LYS A 116 -8.27 1.47 0.19
CA LYS A 116 -8.18 1.17 1.60
C LYS A 116 -9.35 0.27 1.97
N ARG A 117 -9.07 -0.77 2.71
CA ARG A 117 -10.10 -1.67 3.18
C ARG A 117 -9.95 -1.83 4.69
N ASP A 118 -10.99 -1.52 5.44
CA ASP A 118 -10.91 -1.64 6.87
C ASP A 118 -10.97 -3.10 7.28
N ILE A 119 -10.23 -3.44 8.33
CA ILE A 119 -10.28 -4.79 8.84
C ILE A 119 -10.51 -4.73 10.33
N LEU A 120 -11.14 -5.74 10.86
CA LEU A 120 -11.39 -5.79 12.27
C LEU A 120 -10.11 -6.14 13.00
N PRO A 121 -9.93 -5.62 14.19
CA PRO A 121 -8.71 -5.92 14.92
C PRO A 121 -8.60 -7.40 15.20
N VAL A 122 -7.41 -7.89 15.09
CA VAL A 122 -7.14 -9.27 15.37
C VAL A 122 -7.40 -9.50 16.84
N GLY A 123 -8.09 -10.55 17.16
CA GLY A 123 -8.40 -10.86 18.54
C GLY A 123 -9.72 -10.33 19.01
N LYS A 124 -10.32 -9.42 18.26
CA LYS A 124 -11.57 -8.93 18.68
C LYS A 124 -12.60 -9.88 18.14
N LYS A 125 -13.40 -10.44 19.01
CA LYS A 125 -14.31 -11.38 18.56
C LYS A 125 -15.42 -10.80 17.85
N ILE A 126 -15.74 -11.38 16.74
CA ILE A 126 -16.84 -11.03 16.08
C ILE A 126 -17.80 -12.01 16.56
N LEU A 127 -18.58 -11.64 17.51
CA LEU A 127 -19.33 -12.56 18.17
C LEU A 127 -20.61 -12.76 17.62
N CYS A 128 -20.88 -13.91 17.32
CA CYS A 128 -22.15 -14.29 17.00
C CYS A 128 -22.69 -14.92 18.23
N PRO A 129 -23.47 -14.29 18.95
CA PRO A 129 -23.81 -14.73 20.26
C PRO A 129 -24.43 -16.08 20.31
N HIS A 130 -25.05 -16.54 19.24
CA HIS A 130 -25.55 -17.81 19.37
C HIS A 130 -24.78 -18.83 18.72
N CYS A 131 -23.77 -18.53 18.03
CA CYS A 131 -23.04 -19.59 17.43
C CYS A 131 -21.86 -19.85 18.18
N ASP A 132 -21.64 -19.26 19.13
CA ASP A 132 -20.52 -19.44 19.89
C ASP A 132 -19.35 -19.78 19.27
N GLU A 133 -19.24 -19.85 18.07
CA GLU A 133 -18.12 -20.14 17.51
C GLU A 133 -17.48 -19.00 17.37
N GLU A 134 -16.54 -18.81 17.95
CA GLU A 134 -15.84 -17.70 17.81
C GLU A 134 -15.46 -17.63 16.55
N PHE A 135 -15.62 -16.60 15.85
CA PHE A 135 -15.22 -16.35 14.65
C PHE A 135 -14.29 -15.23 14.71
N TYR A 136 -13.06 -15.47 14.55
CA TYR A 136 -12.07 -14.48 14.53
C TYR A 136 -11.77 -14.14 13.13
N PHE A 137 -11.74 -12.89 12.82
CA PHE A 137 -11.28 -12.46 11.52
C PHE A 137 -9.82 -12.79 11.43
N ASN A 138 -9.45 -13.57 10.48
CA ASN A 138 -8.07 -13.96 10.30
C ASN A 138 -7.59 -13.47 8.97
N PRO A 139 -6.79 -12.42 8.93
CA PRO A 139 -6.38 -11.83 7.66
C PRO A 139 -5.69 -12.75 6.72
N LYS A 140 -4.99 -13.78 7.23
CA LYS A 140 -4.27 -14.57 6.31
C LYS A 140 -5.15 -15.44 5.52
N GLU A 141 -6.37 -15.59 5.86
CA GLU A 141 -7.20 -16.38 5.05
C GLU A 141 -7.69 -15.67 3.85
N ASP A 142 -7.43 -14.41 3.75
CA ASP A 142 -7.82 -13.68 2.59
C ASP A 142 -6.85 -13.78 1.49
N ASP A 143 -5.81 -14.44 1.67
CA ASP A 143 -4.78 -14.52 0.65
C ASP A 143 -5.17 -15.38 -0.51
#